data_da7f39089f4b0f87a6a800ac53c6d02d
#
_entry.id   da7f39089f4b0f87a6a800ac53c6d02d
#
_cell.length_a   1.000
_cell.length_b   1.000
_cell.length_c   1.000
_cell.angle_alpha   90.00
_cell.angle_beta   90.00
_cell.angle_gamma   90.00
#
_symmetry.space_group_name_H-M   'P 1'
#
loop_
_entity.id
_entity.type
_entity.pdbx_description
1 polymer ?
#
loop_
_entity_poly.entity_id
_entity_poly.type
_entity_poly.pdbx_seq_one_letter_code
_entity_poly.pdbx_strand_id
1 'polypeptide(L)'
;LALSAVMAGGMLAGCGSSTDNGSASTTPAASEDTAKDGTAAADTEEDGDYYVDEDGNKYKKFDDVQLKMLVCWNGGFNTADDQYNNEVAAAIRDKIGVTVEFEGIMMSEAEKLNMMFASGDMPDMINAPYWGGNSGETAIIKKAGAEGRLIDIKDMLPNYPNISDAWDVGVISQKYLENDIDDPSFNGARYVLPTEVAGDVEDIAMWNYGVFVRGDVPEALGIDPTSIKTTEELLDFMQKAKDYGFKDVNGNDCIVATTFHNGWSYDNYLQSYNEKKLTGYSLDADGNVTYDKLSENYVNKNLIVWKMVHDGLLDKECFTTTDDAAKEKVGNGTALFTCAQYGVTIDATKQSGLYDSNPEMRYTWVGPLNYSDGSAQVQVESEGRSGSPAIIFPTTCSNIDAAMTWLDYVNSKEGTKLICYGFEGDTYELNADGQPRMNAELSERYATDSESVKKELRQRGIGYMAGRTYVAKKNAKWFGESAPFEADAENEYITAYKKVHPVEILKGYAIDAMAPGYENYSDFSEWAFDDVKEKEYTERAFFADTEEEARQIILDYQEYLKTNNGGEMEKFLDYMTEQSKTRDDFAY
;
A
#
# COMPACT_ATOMS: atom_id res chain seq x y z
N LEU A 1 19.04 7.35 -39.74
CA LEU A 1 19.94 6.47 -40.51
C LEU A 1 19.74 5.05 -40.04
N ALA A 2 19.20 4.26 -40.94
CA ALA A 2 18.88 2.85 -40.82
C ALA A 2 20.16 1.98 -40.71
N LEU A 3 20.04 0.79 -40.08
CA LEU A 3 20.45 -0.45 -40.75
C LEU A 3 19.82 -1.68 -40.07
N SER A 4 19.08 -2.39 -40.91
CA SER A 4 18.53 -3.75 -40.69
C SER A 4 19.61 -4.80 -41.05
N ALA A 5 19.48 -6.02 -40.50
CA ALA A 5 19.76 -7.32 -41.12
C ALA A 5 19.54 -8.41 -40.06
N VAL A 6 18.56 -9.27 -40.11
CA VAL A 6 18.24 -10.48 -40.91
C VAL A 6 19.39 -11.52 -40.94
N MET A 7 19.05 -12.69 -40.43
CA MET A 7 19.28 -14.06 -40.91
C MET A 7 18.90 -15.05 -39.80
N ALA A 8 17.87 -15.82 -39.83
CA ALA A 8 17.44 -16.95 -40.66
C ALA A 8 18.33 -18.23 -40.55
N GLY A 9 17.71 -19.27 -40.04
CA GLY A 9 17.78 -20.61 -40.64
C GLY A 9 18.56 -21.71 -39.92
N GLY A 10 17.87 -22.79 -39.64
CA GLY A 10 18.51 -24.08 -39.43
C GLY A 10 17.62 -25.14 -38.75
N MET A 11 16.73 -25.72 -39.51
CA MET A 11 16.10 -27.01 -39.17
C MET A 11 17.16 -28.11 -39.14
N LEU A 12 16.98 -29.14 -38.30
CA LEU A 12 17.02 -30.52 -38.76
C LEU A 12 16.44 -31.48 -37.70
N ALA A 13 15.57 -32.26 -38.21
CA ALA A 13 14.84 -33.39 -37.72
C ALA A 13 15.72 -34.61 -37.37
N GLY A 14 15.18 -35.49 -36.53
CA GLY A 14 15.72 -36.81 -36.29
C GLY A 14 14.68 -37.69 -35.57
N CYS A 15 13.98 -38.49 -36.35
CA CYS A 15 13.04 -39.54 -35.98
C CYS A 15 13.70 -40.77 -35.33
N GLY A 16 12.89 -41.56 -34.63
CA GLY A 16 13.07 -42.99 -34.36
C GLY A 16 12.30 -43.39 -33.10
N SER A 17 11.05 -43.75 -33.15
CA SER A 17 10.32 -45.02 -33.36
C SER A 17 10.87 -46.16 -32.47
N SER A 18 10.06 -46.68 -31.68
CA SER A 18 8.99 -47.70 -31.63
C SER A 18 9.34 -48.72 -30.55
N THR A 19 8.48 -49.22 -29.85
CA THR A 19 7.40 -50.24 -29.80
C THR A 19 7.48 -50.90 -28.44
N ASP A 20 6.58 -51.38 -27.80
CA ASP A 20 5.22 -51.88 -27.87
C ASP A 20 4.92 -52.74 -26.62
N ASN A 21 3.65 -52.78 -26.24
CA ASN A 21 2.96 -53.88 -25.53
C ASN A 21 3.26 -54.13 -24.02
N GLY A 22 2.25 -54.17 -23.20
CA GLY A 22 1.11 -54.97 -23.11
C GLY A 22 0.42 -54.91 -21.74
N SER A 23 -0.80 -54.70 -21.83
CA SER A 23 -1.97 -55.17 -21.09
C SER A 23 -1.77 -56.13 -19.92
N ALA A 24 -2.45 -55.87 -18.80
CA ALA A 24 -3.54 -56.70 -18.29
C ALA A 24 -4.07 -56.21 -16.95
N SER A 25 -5.35 -55.94 -16.94
CA SER A 25 -6.34 -55.89 -15.88
C SER A 25 -6.30 -57.13 -14.98
N THR A 26 -6.52 -56.94 -13.67
CA THR A 26 -7.45 -57.74 -12.87
C THR A 26 -7.72 -57.10 -11.52
N THR A 27 -8.96 -56.70 -11.33
CA THR A 27 -9.63 -56.68 -10.01
C THR A 27 -10.11 -58.11 -9.69
N PRO A 28 -10.11 -58.56 -8.43
CA PRO A 28 -11.40 -58.71 -7.77
C PRO A 28 -11.46 -58.50 -6.24
N ALA A 29 -12.59 -57.99 -5.86
CA ALA A 29 -13.52 -58.47 -4.82
C ALA A 29 -13.11 -58.40 -3.31
N ALA A 30 -14.05 -57.82 -2.62
CA ALA A 30 -14.24 -57.62 -1.20
C ALA A 30 -14.25 -58.95 -0.38
N SER A 31 -13.84 -58.85 0.89
CA SER A 31 -14.39 -59.62 1.96
C SER A 31 -14.39 -58.84 3.28
N GLU A 32 -15.50 -58.99 3.98
CA GLU A 32 -15.94 -58.34 5.22
C GLU A 32 -15.15 -58.78 6.45
N ASP A 33 -15.21 -57.84 7.43
CA ASP A 33 -15.39 -58.02 8.87
C ASP A 33 -14.29 -58.68 9.70
N THR A 34 -13.73 -57.83 10.58
CA THR A 34 -13.80 -58.07 12.03
C THR A 34 -13.28 -56.84 12.80
N ALA A 35 -14.15 -56.30 13.63
CA ALA A 35 -13.83 -55.32 14.65
C ALA A 35 -12.76 -55.86 15.61
N LYS A 36 -11.70 -55.08 15.83
CA LYS A 36 -10.91 -55.16 17.06
C LYS A 36 -10.60 -53.74 17.54
N ASP A 37 -11.17 -53.45 18.66
CA ASP A 37 -10.80 -52.44 19.62
C ASP A 37 -9.28 -52.38 19.72
N GLY A 38 -8.72 -51.24 19.40
CA GLY A 38 -7.30 -50.94 19.50
C GLY A 38 -7.18 -49.46 19.76
N THR A 39 -7.00 -49.09 21.01
CA THR A 39 -6.51 -47.82 21.49
C THR A 39 -5.52 -47.24 20.48
N ALA A 40 -5.90 -46.09 19.87
CA ALA A 40 -4.97 -45.25 19.14
C ALA A 40 -3.81 -44.90 20.08
N ALA A 41 -2.65 -45.43 19.80
CA ALA A 41 -1.42 -44.91 20.33
C ALA A 41 -1.32 -43.48 19.84
N ALA A 42 -1.32 -42.51 20.72
CA ALA A 42 -0.85 -41.19 20.44
C ALA A 42 0.58 -41.34 19.90
N ASP A 43 0.81 -40.99 18.66
CA ASP A 43 2.16 -40.74 18.13
C ASP A 43 2.76 -39.70 19.08
N THR A 44 3.67 -40.11 19.92
CA THR A 44 4.58 -39.22 20.62
C THR A 44 5.56 -38.74 19.56
N GLU A 45 5.21 -37.64 18.88
CA GLU A 45 6.18 -36.83 18.12
C GLU A 45 7.33 -36.53 19.10
N GLU A 46 8.56 -36.87 18.70
CA GLU A 46 9.74 -36.56 19.49
C GLU A 46 9.83 -35.04 19.62
N ASP A 47 9.96 -34.52 20.82
CA ASP A 47 10.02 -33.09 21.22
C ASP A 47 11.19 -32.33 20.58
N GLY A 48 11.97 -32.97 19.70
CA GLY A 48 13.12 -32.44 18.96
C GLY A 48 12.78 -31.74 17.65
N ASP A 49 11.61 -32.03 17.06
CA ASP A 49 11.23 -31.55 15.72
C ASP A 49 10.49 -30.19 15.74
N TYR A 50 10.16 -29.70 16.93
CA TYR A 50 9.41 -28.46 17.12
C TYR A 50 10.09 -27.54 18.12
N TYR A 51 9.96 -26.23 17.86
CA TYR A 51 10.17 -25.17 18.85
C TYR A 51 8.83 -24.77 19.46
N VAL A 52 8.78 -24.52 20.75
CA VAL A 52 7.58 -24.04 21.46
C VAL A 52 7.91 -22.68 22.07
N ASP A 53 7.15 -21.64 21.71
CA ASP A 53 7.33 -20.30 22.24
C ASP A 53 6.74 -20.10 23.66
N GLU A 54 6.89 -18.89 24.22
CA GLU A 54 6.40 -18.53 25.56
C GLU A 54 4.86 -18.67 25.70
N ASP A 55 4.11 -18.54 24.62
CA ASP A 55 2.65 -18.64 24.59
C ASP A 55 2.17 -20.07 24.26
N GLY A 56 3.10 -21.00 24.02
CA GLY A 56 2.82 -22.41 23.76
C GLY A 56 2.56 -22.75 22.29
N ASN A 57 2.82 -21.83 21.37
CA ASN A 57 2.73 -22.11 19.93
C ASN A 57 3.88 -23.01 19.49
N LYS A 58 3.58 -23.95 18.59
CA LYS A 58 4.55 -24.92 18.08
C LYS A 58 4.98 -24.57 16.66
N TYR A 59 6.28 -24.51 16.44
CA TYR A 59 6.89 -24.24 15.14
C TYR A 59 7.78 -25.42 14.73
N LYS A 60 7.58 -25.91 13.51
CA LYS A 60 8.44 -26.95 12.94
C LYS A 60 9.88 -26.44 12.83
N LYS A 61 10.84 -27.29 13.20
CA LYS A 61 12.28 -26.99 13.03
C LYS A 61 12.78 -27.46 11.68
N PHE A 62 13.68 -26.70 11.11
CA PHE A 62 14.36 -27.01 9.85
C PHE A 62 15.88 -27.07 10.06
N ASP A 63 16.59 -27.66 9.09
CA ASP A 63 18.03 -27.79 9.15
C ASP A 63 18.68 -26.70 8.27
N ASP A 64 18.85 -25.50 8.86
CA ASP A 64 19.51 -24.33 8.28
C ASP A 64 18.98 -23.93 6.87
N VAL A 65 17.68 -23.65 6.78
CA VAL A 65 17.05 -23.17 5.55
C VAL A 65 17.27 -21.67 5.38
N GLN A 66 17.83 -21.28 4.24
CA GLN A 66 18.02 -19.89 3.86
C GLN A 66 17.04 -19.50 2.75
N LEU A 67 16.25 -18.47 2.96
CA LEU A 67 15.22 -17.99 2.04
C LEU A 67 15.49 -16.55 1.63
N LYS A 68 14.85 -16.12 0.54
CA LYS A 68 14.88 -14.74 0.04
C LYS A 68 13.50 -14.14 -0.04
N MET A 69 13.37 -12.89 0.41
CA MET A 69 12.17 -12.07 0.25
C MET A 69 12.47 -10.81 -0.56
N LEU A 70 11.75 -10.64 -1.66
CA LEU A 70 11.76 -9.39 -2.42
C LEU A 70 10.70 -8.43 -1.85
N VAL A 71 11.09 -7.18 -1.63
CA VAL A 71 10.19 -6.09 -1.20
C VAL A 71 10.05 -5.10 -2.36
N CYS A 72 8.87 -5.02 -2.98
CA CYS A 72 8.64 -4.31 -4.23
C CYS A 72 8.21 -2.84 -4.06
N TRP A 73 8.38 -2.22 -2.92
CA TRP A 73 7.89 -0.86 -2.70
C TRP A 73 8.82 0.05 -1.93
N ASN A 74 10.03 -0.40 -1.73
CA ASN A 74 11.04 0.43 -1.10
C ASN A 74 12.45 0.00 -1.51
N GLY A 75 12.91 0.46 -2.64
CA GLY A 75 14.28 0.18 -3.14
C GLY A 75 15.40 0.76 -2.28
N GLY A 76 15.07 1.67 -1.38
CA GLY A 76 16.04 2.26 -0.43
C GLY A 76 15.94 1.68 0.98
N PHE A 77 15.25 0.57 1.13
CA PHE A 77 15.10 -0.04 2.45
C PHE A 77 16.43 -0.64 2.94
N ASN A 78 16.85 -0.11 4.08
CA ASN A 78 18.14 -0.46 4.64
C ASN A 78 18.03 -1.75 5.47
N THR A 79 18.91 -2.70 5.21
CA THR A 79 19.02 -3.97 5.92
C THR A 79 20.34 -4.06 6.68
N ALA A 80 20.57 -5.16 7.41
CA ALA A 80 21.89 -5.51 7.90
C ALA A 80 22.83 -5.87 6.73
N ASP A 81 24.13 -5.65 6.91
CA ASP A 81 25.14 -6.06 5.93
C ASP A 81 25.24 -7.59 5.82
N ASP A 82 25.09 -8.29 6.96
CA ASP A 82 24.97 -9.74 7.03
C ASP A 82 23.56 -10.12 7.54
N GLN A 83 22.69 -10.42 6.63
CA GLN A 83 21.29 -10.71 6.97
C GLN A 83 21.08 -12.14 7.48
N TYR A 84 21.98 -13.06 7.15
CA TYR A 84 21.88 -14.45 7.59
C TYR A 84 22.49 -14.73 8.97
N ASN A 85 23.47 -13.93 9.39
CA ASN A 85 24.23 -14.19 10.60
C ASN A 85 24.21 -13.04 11.62
N ASN A 86 23.37 -12.01 11.45
CA ASN A 86 23.15 -11.05 12.51
C ASN A 86 22.50 -11.71 13.75
N GLU A 87 22.48 -11.00 14.86
CA GLU A 87 22.04 -11.56 16.16
C GLU A 87 20.60 -12.06 16.12
N VAL A 88 19.68 -11.30 15.49
CA VAL A 88 18.27 -11.69 15.37
C VAL A 88 18.10 -12.89 14.44
N ALA A 89 18.77 -12.89 13.28
CA ALA A 89 18.74 -14.02 12.36
C ALA A 89 19.29 -15.30 13.02
N ALA A 90 20.38 -15.18 13.79
CA ALA A 90 20.93 -16.31 14.55
C ALA A 90 19.92 -16.82 15.60
N ALA A 91 19.27 -15.92 16.34
CA ALA A 91 18.27 -16.31 17.34
C ALA A 91 17.04 -17.00 16.71
N ILE A 92 16.58 -16.56 15.54
CA ILE A 92 15.50 -17.22 14.80
C ILE A 92 15.96 -18.60 14.29
N ARG A 93 17.17 -18.68 13.70
CA ARG A 93 17.74 -19.94 13.24
C ARG A 93 17.89 -20.96 14.36
N ASP A 94 18.36 -20.56 15.53
CA ASP A 94 18.51 -21.47 16.68
C ASP A 94 17.14 -22.06 17.12
N LYS A 95 16.05 -21.33 16.93
CA LYS A 95 14.69 -21.74 17.30
C LYS A 95 14.05 -22.63 16.23
N ILE A 96 13.99 -22.14 14.99
CA ILE A 96 13.22 -22.79 13.91
C ILE A 96 14.07 -23.22 12.70
N GLY A 97 15.38 -22.92 12.67
CA GLY A 97 16.28 -23.32 11.60
C GLY A 97 16.06 -22.59 10.27
N VAL A 98 15.47 -21.40 10.29
CA VAL A 98 15.18 -20.61 9.07
C VAL A 98 15.73 -19.20 9.20
N THR A 99 16.34 -18.72 8.13
CA THR A 99 16.76 -17.31 7.99
C THR A 99 16.30 -16.74 6.65
N VAL A 100 16.10 -15.41 6.58
CA VAL A 100 15.59 -14.72 5.39
C VAL A 100 16.47 -13.52 5.05
N GLU A 101 16.88 -13.44 3.78
CA GLU A 101 17.51 -12.28 3.18
C GLU A 101 16.47 -11.42 2.46
N PHE A 102 16.50 -10.12 2.67
CA PHE A 102 15.61 -9.16 2.04
C PHE A 102 16.34 -8.41 0.94
N GLU A 103 15.69 -8.29 -0.20
CA GLU A 103 16.09 -7.45 -1.32
C GLU A 103 14.97 -6.45 -1.62
N GLY A 104 15.32 -5.19 -1.90
CA GLY A 104 14.34 -4.14 -2.19
C GLY A 104 14.40 -3.66 -3.64
N ILE A 105 13.24 -3.44 -4.24
CA ILE A 105 13.09 -2.69 -5.50
C ILE A 105 12.06 -1.57 -5.32
N MET A 106 12.17 -0.52 -6.15
CA MET A 106 11.22 0.59 -6.10
C MET A 106 9.85 0.18 -6.64
N MET A 107 8.80 0.75 -6.08
CA MET A 107 7.42 0.58 -6.57
C MET A 107 7.25 1.01 -8.04
N SER A 108 8.05 1.97 -8.52
CA SER A 108 8.08 2.37 -9.92
C SER A 108 8.72 1.34 -10.87
N GLU A 109 9.23 0.24 -10.34
CA GLU A 109 9.94 -0.82 -11.08
C GLU A 109 9.09 -2.10 -11.26
N ALA A 110 7.77 -1.97 -11.36
CA ALA A 110 6.86 -3.12 -11.57
C ALA A 110 7.26 -3.98 -12.79
N GLU A 111 7.83 -3.36 -13.85
CA GLU A 111 8.37 -4.10 -14.99
C GLU A 111 9.49 -5.06 -14.61
N LYS A 112 10.29 -4.74 -13.59
CA LYS A 112 11.34 -5.63 -13.08
C LYS A 112 10.73 -6.90 -12.48
N LEU A 113 9.66 -6.76 -11.70
CA LEU A 113 8.89 -7.90 -11.20
C LEU A 113 8.33 -8.76 -12.35
N ASN A 114 7.78 -8.14 -13.38
CA ASN A 114 7.29 -8.84 -14.57
C ASN A 114 8.41 -9.62 -15.30
N MET A 115 9.61 -9.02 -15.45
CA MET A 115 10.77 -9.71 -16.02
C MET A 115 11.25 -10.89 -15.18
N MET A 116 11.21 -10.78 -13.85
CA MET A 116 11.55 -11.88 -12.94
C MET A 116 10.58 -13.06 -13.14
N PHE A 117 9.27 -12.78 -13.21
CA PHE A 117 8.29 -13.81 -13.57
C PHE A 117 8.58 -14.42 -14.94
N ALA A 118 8.93 -13.63 -15.95
CA ALA A 118 9.20 -14.12 -17.30
C ALA A 118 10.46 -14.99 -17.37
N SER A 119 11.53 -14.65 -16.64
CA SER A 119 12.79 -15.42 -16.58
C SER A 119 12.70 -16.67 -15.70
N GLY A 120 11.80 -16.69 -14.72
CA GLY A 120 11.72 -17.73 -13.70
C GLY A 120 12.77 -17.58 -12.59
N ASP A 121 13.53 -16.50 -12.57
CA ASP A 121 14.48 -16.17 -11.50
C ASP A 121 13.74 -15.40 -10.40
N MET A 122 13.12 -16.14 -9.50
CA MET A 122 12.22 -15.61 -8.47
C MET A 122 12.79 -15.88 -7.08
N PRO A 123 12.57 -14.96 -6.11
CA PRO A 123 12.83 -15.23 -4.70
C PRO A 123 11.82 -16.25 -4.14
N ASP A 124 11.99 -16.62 -2.88
CA ASP A 124 11.06 -17.54 -2.20
C ASP A 124 9.75 -16.85 -1.83
N MET A 125 9.82 -15.58 -1.46
CA MET A 125 8.69 -14.72 -1.05
C MET A 125 8.78 -13.36 -1.73
N ILE A 126 7.63 -12.75 -2.00
CA ILE A 126 7.56 -11.39 -2.52
C ILE A 126 6.53 -10.61 -1.69
N ASN A 127 6.96 -9.51 -1.09
CA ASN A 127 6.07 -8.50 -0.51
C ASN A 127 5.90 -7.37 -1.51
N ALA A 128 4.71 -7.17 -2.02
CA ALA A 128 4.44 -6.21 -3.09
C ALA A 128 3.21 -5.34 -2.80
N PRO A 129 3.14 -4.14 -3.41
CA PRO A 129 1.90 -3.39 -3.50
C PRO A 129 0.78 -4.26 -4.06
N TYR A 130 -0.34 -4.32 -3.35
CA TYR A 130 -1.51 -5.08 -3.77
C TYR A 130 -2.77 -4.36 -3.27
N TRP A 131 -3.00 -3.15 -3.80
CA TRP A 131 -4.08 -2.27 -3.33
C TRP A 131 -5.41 -2.49 -4.02
N GLY A 132 -5.52 -3.51 -4.82
CA GLY A 132 -6.67 -3.76 -5.66
C GLY A 132 -6.56 -3.13 -7.06
N GLY A 133 -7.50 -3.48 -7.92
CA GLY A 133 -7.51 -3.03 -9.31
C GLY A 133 -6.63 -3.87 -10.24
N ASN A 134 -6.30 -3.32 -11.41
CA ASN A 134 -5.59 -4.02 -12.49
C ASN A 134 -4.38 -3.22 -13.01
N SER A 135 -3.62 -2.59 -12.13
CA SER A 135 -2.43 -1.82 -12.50
C SER A 135 -1.20 -2.25 -11.71
N GLY A 136 -0.04 -1.92 -12.25
CA GLY A 136 1.27 -2.14 -11.60
C GLY A 136 1.47 -3.58 -11.13
N GLU A 137 2.00 -3.72 -9.93
CA GLU A 137 2.30 -5.01 -9.29
C GLU A 137 1.04 -5.87 -9.09
N THR A 138 -0.11 -5.26 -8.78
CA THR A 138 -1.39 -5.96 -8.63
C THR A 138 -1.75 -6.73 -9.89
N ALA A 139 -1.67 -6.10 -11.07
CA ALA A 139 -1.96 -6.76 -12.34
C ALA A 139 -1.01 -7.93 -12.63
N ILE A 140 0.28 -7.75 -12.33
CA ILE A 140 1.30 -8.80 -12.52
C ILE A 140 1.01 -10.01 -11.63
N ILE A 141 0.66 -9.77 -10.36
CA ILE A 141 0.36 -10.82 -9.38
C ILE A 141 -0.91 -11.57 -9.76
N LYS A 142 -1.99 -10.86 -10.13
CA LYS A 142 -3.24 -11.49 -10.60
C LYS A 142 -3.00 -12.38 -11.80
N LYS A 143 -2.24 -11.90 -12.79
CA LYS A 143 -1.86 -12.69 -13.96
C LYS A 143 -1.05 -13.92 -13.56
N ALA A 144 -0.06 -13.77 -12.68
CA ALA A 144 0.77 -14.90 -12.24
C ALA A 144 -0.08 -15.95 -11.49
N GLY A 145 -1.05 -15.54 -10.66
CA GLY A 145 -2.00 -16.43 -10.00
C GLY A 145 -2.88 -17.18 -10.99
N ALA A 146 -3.51 -16.46 -11.94
CA ALA A 146 -4.35 -17.06 -12.98
C ALA A 146 -3.57 -18.04 -13.88
N GLU A 147 -2.27 -17.80 -14.11
CA GLU A 147 -1.37 -18.70 -14.85
C GLU A 147 -0.83 -19.87 -14.00
N GLY A 148 -1.20 -20.00 -12.73
CA GLY A 148 -0.73 -21.05 -11.83
C GLY A 148 0.76 -20.97 -11.48
N ARG A 149 1.31 -19.77 -11.45
CA ARG A 149 2.73 -19.50 -11.14
C ARG A 149 2.97 -19.16 -9.66
N LEU A 150 1.91 -19.12 -8.87
CA LEU A 150 1.93 -18.90 -7.42
C LEU A 150 1.48 -20.16 -6.68
N ILE A 151 1.95 -20.32 -5.46
CA ILE A 151 1.55 -21.43 -4.58
C ILE A 151 0.21 -21.09 -3.93
N ASP A 152 -0.74 -22.01 -4.02
CA ASP A 152 -2.00 -21.91 -3.29
C ASP A 152 -1.77 -22.17 -1.79
N ILE A 153 -2.01 -21.15 -0.97
CA ILE A 153 -1.79 -21.21 0.49
C ILE A 153 -3.09 -21.51 1.27
N LYS A 154 -4.23 -21.66 0.61
CA LYS A 154 -5.54 -21.77 1.25
C LYS A 154 -5.61 -22.87 2.29
N ASP A 155 -5.20 -24.07 1.91
CA ASP A 155 -5.27 -25.23 2.79
C ASP A 155 -4.11 -25.29 3.82
N MET A 156 -3.10 -24.45 3.63
CA MET A 156 -1.95 -24.35 4.53
C MET A 156 -2.21 -23.41 5.71
N LEU A 157 -2.93 -22.31 5.48
CA LEU A 157 -3.16 -21.25 6.47
C LEU A 157 -3.61 -21.73 7.85
N PRO A 158 -4.51 -22.73 8.01
CA PRO A 158 -4.92 -23.20 9.32
C PRO A 158 -3.79 -23.78 10.18
N ASN A 159 -2.65 -24.15 9.58
CA ASN A 159 -1.48 -24.67 10.29
C ASN A 159 -0.58 -23.55 10.86
N TYR A 160 -0.86 -22.28 10.54
CA TYR A 160 -0.04 -21.12 10.89
C TYR A 160 -0.91 -20.06 11.60
N PRO A 161 -1.19 -20.24 12.89
CA PRO A 161 -2.22 -19.48 13.60
C PRO A 161 -1.93 -17.99 13.73
N ASN A 162 -0.65 -17.58 13.84
CA ASN A 162 -0.31 -16.17 13.99
C ASN A 162 -0.56 -15.35 12.70
N ILE A 163 -0.57 -16.00 11.54
CA ILE A 163 -0.91 -15.38 10.27
C ILE A 163 -2.36 -15.65 9.84
N SER A 164 -2.93 -16.82 10.15
CA SER A 164 -4.33 -17.13 9.82
C SER A 164 -5.33 -16.35 10.68
N ASP A 165 -5.03 -16.08 11.94
CA ASP A 165 -5.85 -15.25 12.84
C ASP A 165 -6.17 -13.87 12.26
N ALA A 166 -5.30 -13.32 11.42
CA ALA A 166 -5.55 -12.04 10.77
C ALA A 166 -6.79 -12.06 9.87
N TRP A 167 -7.14 -13.23 9.31
CA TRP A 167 -8.31 -13.40 8.46
C TRP A 167 -9.61 -13.51 9.26
N ASP A 168 -9.54 -14.15 10.42
CA ASP A 168 -10.71 -14.45 11.23
C ASP A 168 -11.16 -13.26 12.08
N VAL A 169 -10.21 -12.42 12.49
CA VAL A 169 -10.45 -11.27 13.39
C VAL A 169 -10.11 -9.93 12.76
N GLY A 170 -9.49 -9.93 11.58
CA GLY A 170 -9.07 -8.73 10.90
C GLY A 170 -10.20 -8.05 10.14
N VAL A 171 -10.07 -6.75 9.99
CA VAL A 171 -10.97 -5.95 9.16
C VAL A 171 -10.33 -5.82 7.78
N ILE A 172 -10.84 -6.61 6.83
CA ILE A 172 -10.53 -6.49 5.41
C ILE A 172 -11.81 -6.06 4.72
N SER A 173 -11.76 -5.05 3.85
CA SER A 173 -12.96 -4.63 3.14
C SER A 173 -13.50 -5.77 2.28
N GLN A 174 -14.81 -5.92 2.23
CA GLN A 174 -15.47 -6.97 1.45
C GLN A 174 -15.09 -6.88 -0.03
N LYS A 175 -15.00 -5.67 -0.56
CA LYS A 175 -14.54 -5.39 -1.92
C LYS A 175 -13.15 -5.97 -2.19
N TYR A 176 -12.19 -5.68 -1.32
CA TYR A 176 -10.80 -6.14 -1.49
C TYR A 176 -10.70 -7.66 -1.35
N LEU A 177 -11.45 -8.23 -0.40
CA LEU A 177 -11.49 -9.67 -0.20
C LEU A 177 -12.02 -10.40 -1.46
N GLU A 178 -13.17 -9.97 -1.99
CA GLU A 178 -13.85 -10.65 -3.10
C GLU A 178 -13.18 -10.40 -4.46
N ASN A 179 -12.64 -9.21 -4.71
CA ASN A 179 -12.17 -8.82 -6.03
C ASN A 179 -10.65 -8.95 -6.20
N ASP A 180 -9.92 -9.04 -5.10
CA ASP A 180 -8.45 -9.02 -5.15
C ASP A 180 -7.84 -10.23 -4.45
N ILE A 181 -8.21 -10.52 -3.21
CA ILE A 181 -7.62 -11.64 -2.46
C ILE A 181 -8.19 -12.98 -2.95
N ASP A 182 -9.51 -13.08 -3.03
CA ASP A 182 -10.24 -14.23 -3.57
C ASP A 182 -10.66 -13.96 -5.03
N ASP A 183 -9.77 -13.35 -5.82
CA ASP A 183 -10.03 -12.97 -7.22
C ASP A 183 -10.66 -14.11 -8.00
N PRO A 184 -11.78 -13.88 -8.73
CA PRO A 184 -12.46 -14.92 -9.48
C PRO A 184 -11.58 -15.68 -10.49
N SER A 185 -10.54 -15.04 -11.04
CA SER A 185 -9.59 -15.67 -11.96
C SER A 185 -8.71 -16.74 -11.29
N PHE A 186 -8.64 -16.75 -9.97
CA PHE A 186 -7.90 -17.75 -9.19
C PHE A 186 -8.66 -19.09 -9.04
N ASN A 187 -9.91 -19.16 -9.50
CA ASN A 187 -10.73 -20.37 -9.48
C ASN A 187 -10.85 -21.01 -8.07
N GLY A 188 -10.89 -20.18 -7.04
CA GLY A 188 -11.05 -20.58 -5.64
C GLY A 188 -9.75 -20.93 -4.92
N ALA A 189 -8.60 -20.82 -5.56
CA ALA A 189 -7.29 -20.83 -4.90
C ALA A 189 -7.04 -19.52 -4.17
N ARG A 190 -6.14 -19.51 -3.20
CA ARG A 190 -5.69 -18.32 -2.48
C ARG A 190 -4.19 -18.16 -2.63
N TYR A 191 -3.77 -17.20 -3.44
CA TYR A 191 -2.38 -16.95 -3.76
C TYR A 191 -1.79 -15.78 -2.98
N VAL A 192 -2.65 -14.96 -2.38
CA VAL A 192 -2.28 -13.68 -1.76
C VAL A 192 -2.48 -13.77 -0.25
N LEU A 193 -1.43 -13.47 0.51
CA LEU A 193 -1.45 -13.28 1.94
C LEU A 193 -1.41 -11.78 2.23
N PRO A 194 -2.53 -11.14 2.58
CA PRO A 194 -2.55 -9.71 2.90
C PRO A 194 -1.73 -9.43 4.16
N THR A 195 -1.08 -8.28 4.18
CA THR A 195 -0.33 -7.79 5.33
C THR A 195 -0.97 -6.52 5.89
N GLU A 196 -0.55 -6.08 7.05
CA GLU A 196 -1.07 -4.89 7.71
C GLU A 196 -2.61 -4.93 7.92
N VAL A 197 -3.16 -6.11 8.17
CA VAL A 197 -4.59 -6.28 8.44
C VAL A 197 -4.96 -5.62 9.75
N ALA A 198 -5.90 -4.69 9.73
CA ALA A 198 -6.39 -3.99 10.90
C ALA A 198 -7.15 -4.95 11.83
N GLY A 199 -6.95 -4.81 13.15
CA GLY A 199 -7.67 -5.61 14.16
C GLY A 199 -9.11 -5.13 14.40
N ASP A 200 -9.37 -3.85 14.17
CA ASP A 200 -10.68 -3.21 14.22
C ASP A 200 -10.73 -2.03 13.24
N VAL A 201 -11.90 -1.43 13.09
CA VAL A 201 -12.12 -0.31 12.14
C VAL A 201 -11.30 0.92 12.51
N GLU A 202 -11.06 1.15 13.80
CA GLU A 202 -10.25 2.27 14.29
C GLU A 202 -8.77 2.09 13.94
N ASP A 203 -8.33 0.87 13.64
CA ASP A 203 -6.96 0.54 13.23
C ASP A 203 -6.73 0.65 11.72
N ILE A 204 -7.78 0.80 10.93
CA ILE A 204 -7.62 1.00 9.50
C ILE A 204 -6.76 2.24 9.29
N ALA A 205 -5.66 2.08 8.54
CA ALA A 205 -4.81 3.20 8.23
C ALA A 205 -5.55 4.15 7.31
N MET A 206 -5.84 5.32 7.83
CA MET A 206 -6.37 6.42 7.06
C MET A 206 -5.34 6.88 6.03
N TRP A 207 -5.80 7.36 4.90
CA TRP A 207 -4.95 8.07 3.96
C TRP A 207 -4.40 9.31 4.66
N ASN A 208 -3.12 9.29 5.02
CA ASN A 208 -2.42 10.41 5.64
C ASN A 208 -1.97 11.43 4.58
N TYR A 209 -2.82 11.66 3.58
CA TYR A 209 -2.62 12.71 2.59
C TYR A 209 -3.28 14.00 3.05
N GLY A 210 -2.66 15.10 2.73
CA GLY A 210 -3.21 16.40 3.04
C GLY A 210 -2.33 17.53 2.55
N VAL A 211 -2.77 18.73 2.83
CA VAL A 211 -2.06 19.96 2.51
C VAL A 211 -1.16 20.36 3.65
N PHE A 212 0.07 20.69 3.32
CA PHE A 212 1.06 21.23 4.25
C PHE A 212 1.44 22.65 3.83
N VAL A 213 1.79 23.46 4.81
CA VAL A 213 2.36 24.79 4.61
C VAL A 213 3.65 24.93 5.40
N ARG A 214 4.66 25.57 4.84
CA ARG A 214 5.91 25.88 5.51
C ARG A 214 5.63 26.80 6.72
N GLY A 215 6.15 26.46 7.91
CA GLY A 215 5.73 27.01 9.20
C GLY A 215 5.87 28.51 9.35
N ASP A 216 6.89 29.11 8.74
CA ASP A 216 7.11 30.56 8.74
C ASP A 216 6.02 31.34 7.98
N VAL A 217 5.30 30.69 7.06
CA VAL A 217 4.26 31.33 6.25
C VAL A 217 3.03 31.71 7.08
N PRO A 218 2.37 30.79 7.81
CA PRO A 218 1.24 31.15 8.65
C PRO A 218 1.64 32.11 9.77
N GLU A 219 2.85 31.99 10.34
CA GLU A 219 3.35 32.91 11.37
C GLU A 219 3.47 34.34 10.83
N ALA A 220 4.15 34.53 9.69
CA ALA A 220 4.34 35.84 9.10
C ALA A 220 3.03 36.51 8.65
N LEU A 221 2.04 35.73 8.21
CA LEU A 221 0.74 36.23 7.78
C LEU A 221 -0.29 36.35 8.90
N GLY A 222 0.01 35.82 10.10
CA GLY A 222 -0.92 35.79 11.22
C GLY A 222 -2.17 34.94 10.97
N ILE A 223 -2.02 33.85 10.21
CA ILE A 223 -3.10 32.92 9.86
C ILE A 223 -2.92 31.63 10.62
N ASP A 224 -3.96 31.16 11.29
CA ASP A 224 -4.00 29.80 11.84
C ASP A 224 -4.32 28.82 10.71
N PRO A 225 -3.39 27.95 10.27
CA PRO A 225 -3.62 27.03 9.15
C PRO A 225 -4.73 26.02 9.46
N THR A 226 -5.01 25.73 10.74
CA THR A 226 -6.10 24.83 11.13
C THR A 226 -7.49 25.47 11.03
N SER A 227 -7.55 26.79 10.85
CA SER A 227 -8.80 27.52 10.63
C SER A 227 -9.30 27.45 9.17
N ILE A 228 -8.44 27.06 8.24
CA ILE A 228 -8.78 26.92 6.82
C ILE A 228 -9.67 25.69 6.64
N LYS A 229 -10.87 25.88 6.11
CA LYS A 229 -11.90 24.83 6.03
C LYS A 229 -12.39 24.55 4.61
N THR A 230 -12.11 25.41 3.65
CA THR A 230 -12.52 25.23 2.26
C THR A 230 -11.35 25.41 1.29
N THR A 231 -11.51 24.88 0.09
CA THR A 231 -10.56 25.10 -0.99
C THR A 231 -10.41 26.59 -1.31
N GLU A 232 -11.48 27.37 -1.29
CA GLU A 232 -11.45 28.80 -1.55
C GLU A 232 -10.63 29.56 -0.49
N GLU A 233 -10.81 29.23 0.79
CA GLU A 233 -10.00 29.80 1.89
C GLU A 233 -8.52 29.42 1.74
N LEU A 234 -8.23 28.18 1.29
CA LEU A 234 -6.86 27.73 0.98
C LEU A 234 -6.26 28.55 -0.17
N LEU A 235 -6.99 28.77 -1.26
CA LEU A 235 -6.53 29.57 -2.39
C LEU A 235 -6.27 31.04 -2.00
N ASP A 236 -7.11 31.62 -1.15
CA ASP A 236 -6.89 32.97 -0.59
C ASP A 236 -5.63 33.01 0.28
N PHE A 237 -5.39 31.97 1.08
CA PHE A 237 -4.18 31.84 1.88
C PHE A 237 -2.93 31.71 0.98
N MET A 238 -2.97 30.88 -0.07
CA MET A 238 -1.90 30.75 -1.06
C MET A 238 -1.62 32.08 -1.77
N GLN A 239 -2.66 32.84 -2.15
CA GLN A 239 -2.50 34.14 -2.79
C GLN A 239 -1.81 35.14 -1.85
N LYS A 240 -2.19 35.19 -0.58
CA LYS A 240 -1.51 36.04 0.41
C LYS A 240 -0.05 35.66 0.61
N ALA A 241 0.26 34.36 0.59
CA ALA A 241 1.63 33.90 0.68
C ALA A 241 2.47 34.30 -0.56
N LYS A 242 1.87 34.20 -1.76
CA LYS A 242 2.48 34.67 -3.00
C LYS A 242 2.77 36.16 -2.95
N ASP A 243 1.81 36.99 -2.53
CA ASP A 243 1.92 38.44 -2.50
C ASP A 243 2.95 38.92 -1.46
N TYR A 244 3.17 38.14 -0.39
CA TYR A 244 4.19 38.42 0.61
C TYR A 244 5.62 38.24 0.09
N GLY A 245 5.85 37.26 -0.79
CA GLY A 245 7.13 37.07 -1.48
C GLY A 245 8.18 36.40 -0.62
N PHE A 246 7.86 35.25 -0.03
CA PHE A 246 8.79 34.43 0.75
C PHE A 246 10.01 33.98 -0.05
N LYS A 247 11.10 33.68 0.65
CA LYS A 247 12.35 33.17 0.09
C LYS A 247 12.64 31.74 0.60
N ASP A 248 13.37 30.97 -0.20
CA ASP A 248 13.93 29.70 0.22
C ASP A 248 15.19 29.89 1.06
N VAL A 249 15.79 28.80 1.53
CA VAL A 249 17.02 28.83 2.34
C VAL A 249 18.23 29.46 1.63
N ASN A 250 18.19 29.56 0.31
CA ASN A 250 19.24 30.13 -0.52
C ASN A 250 18.94 31.59 -0.91
N GLY A 251 17.80 32.14 -0.48
CA GLY A 251 17.36 33.50 -0.78
C GLY A 251 16.68 33.64 -2.14
N ASN A 252 16.34 32.55 -2.83
CA ASN A 252 15.60 32.55 -4.07
C ASN A 252 14.11 32.77 -3.83
N ASP A 253 13.38 33.18 -4.88
CA ASP A 253 11.94 33.25 -4.84
C ASP A 253 11.31 31.88 -4.69
N CYS A 254 10.30 31.76 -3.81
CA CYS A 254 9.56 30.54 -3.62
C CYS A 254 8.49 30.33 -4.69
N ILE A 255 8.21 29.08 -4.99
CA ILE A 255 6.97 28.66 -5.64
C ILE A 255 5.87 28.55 -4.59
N VAL A 256 4.63 28.86 -4.96
CA VAL A 256 3.54 28.83 -3.97
C VAL A 256 3.23 27.41 -3.57
N ALA A 257 2.83 26.57 -4.51
CA ALA A 257 2.51 25.18 -4.22
C ALA A 257 3.14 24.21 -5.22
N THR A 258 3.48 23.03 -4.75
CA THR A 258 3.90 21.88 -5.56
C THR A 258 3.15 20.63 -5.17
N THR A 259 3.30 19.56 -5.94
CA THR A 259 2.71 18.24 -5.66
C THR A 259 3.73 17.14 -5.86
N PHE A 260 3.39 15.94 -5.43
CA PHE A 260 4.15 14.72 -5.68
C PHE A 260 3.44 13.82 -6.71
N HIS A 261 4.08 12.73 -7.09
CA HIS A 261 3.54 11.67 -7.94
C HIS A 261 3.07 12.18 -9.31
N ASN A 262 3.92 12.98 -9.99
CA ASN A 262 3.60 13.57 -11.28
C ASN A 262 2.25 14.31 -11.32
N GLY A 263 1.96 15.04 -10.26
CA GLY A 263 0.74 15.84 -10.14
C GLY A 263 -0.41 15.12 -9.42
N TRP A 264 -0.41 13.80 -9.31
CA TRP A 264 -1.53 13.04 -8.75
C TRP A 264 -2.05 13.59 -7.41
N SER A 265 -1.17 14.05 -6.53
CA SER A 265 -1.57 14.54 -5.20
C SER A 265 -2.25 15.91 -5.20
N TYR A 266 -2.38 16.61 -6.34
CA TYR A 266 -3.04 17.94 -6.41
C TYR A 266 -4.49 17.91 -5.88
N ASP A 267 -5.13 16.77 -5.96
CA ASP A 267 -6.50 16.55 -5.49
C ASP A 267 -6.69 16.95 -4.02
N ASN A 268 -5.63 16.87 -3.22
CA ASN A 268 -5.69 17.26 -1.82
C ASN A 268 -5.92 18.77 -1.60
N TYR A 269 -5.60 19.61 -2.57
CA TYR A 269 -5.94 21.03 -2.55
C TYR A 269 -7.44 21.29 -2.78
N LEU A 270 -8.12 20.30 -3.37
CA LEU A 270 -9.47 20.40 -3.90
C LEU A 270 -10.50 19.61 -3.08
N GLN A 271 -10.19 19.26 -1.85
CA GLN A 271 -11.06 18.39 -1.02
C GLN A 271 -12.49 18.91 -0.86
N SER A 272 -12.71 20.22 -0.92
CA SER A 272 -14.07 20.78 -0.89
C SER A 272 -14.90 20.43 -2.13
N TYR A 273 -14.25 20.04 -3.22
CA TYR A 273 -14.89 19.62 -4.47
C TYR A 273 -14.95 18.09 -4.64
N ASN A 274 -14.49 17.34 -3.64
CA ASN A 274 -14.68 15.88 -3.67
C ASN A 274 -16.16 15.57 -3.46
N GLU A 275 -16.64 14.54 -4.13
CA GLU A 275 -17.96 13.98 -3.84
C GLU A 275 -17.92 13.30 -2.46
N LYS A 276 -19.03 13.32 -1.73
CA LYS A 276 -19.13 12.74 -0.37
C LYS A 276 -18.88 11.25 -0.29
N LYS A 277 -18.71 10.60 -1.42
CA LYS A 277 -18.49 9.17 -1.54
C LYS A 277 -17.23 8.93 -2.34
N LEU A 278 -16.21 8.43 -1.64
CA LEU A 278 -14.85 8.27 -2.17
C LEU A 278 -14.68 7.14 -3.19
N THR A 279 -15.78 6.50 -3.61
CA THR A 279 -15.74 5.35 -4.53
C THR A 279 -15.85 5.73 -6.01
N GLY A 280 -15.93 7.03 -6.32
CA GLY A 280 -16.15 7.53 -7.69
C GLY A 280 -17.59 7.37 -8.20
N TYR A 281 -18.47 6.81 -7.40
CA TYR A 281 -19.89 6.63 -7.73
C TYR A 281 -20.80 7.22 -6.66
N SER A 282 -21.94 7.77 -7.09
CA SER A 282 -22.97 8.32 -6.21
C SER A 282 -24.34 7.84 -6.64
N LEU A 283 -25.36 8.00 -5.79
CA LEU A 283 -26.77 7.85 -6.19
C LEU A 283 -27.37 9.23 -6.40
N ASP A 284 -28.10 9.39 -7.49
CA ASP A 284 -28.94 10.57 -7.70
C ASP A 284 -30.22 10.54 -6.84
N ALA A 285 -31.04 11.57 -6.93
CA ALA A 285 -32.28 11.68 -6.17
C ALA A 285 -33.31 10.58 -6.50
N ASP A 286 -33.19 9.96 -7.67
CA ASP A 286 -34.05 8.88 -8.14
C ASP A 286 -33.48 7.49 -7.81
N GLY A 287 -32.30 7.43 -7.20
CA GLY A 287 -31.60 6.21 -6.80
C GLY A 287 -30.81 5.55 -7.94
N ASN A 288 -30.52 6.27 -9.02
CA ASN A 288 -29.66 5.76 -10.08
C ASN A 288 -28.18 6.02 -9.73
N VAL A 289 -27.32 5.06 -10.08
CA VAL A 289 -25.90 5.22 -9.92
C VAL A 289 -25.36 6.22 -10.94
N THR A 290 -24.59 7.18 -10.46
CA THR A 290 -23.88 8.19 -11.27
C THR A 290 -22.39 8.03 -11.12
N TYR A 291 -21.61 8.44 -12.13
CA TYR A 291 -20.15 8.43 -12.10
C TYR A 291 -19.62 9.86 -11.95
N ASP A 292 -18.81 10.08 -10.93
CA ASP A 292 -18.37 11.42 -10.53
C ASP A 292 -17.68 12.18 -11.66
N LYS A 293 -16.89 11.49 -12.51
CA LYS A 293 -16.23 12.12 -13.66
C LYS A 293 -17.20 12.65 -14.72
N LEU A 294 -18.47 12.25 -14.68
CA LEU A 294 -19.54 12.78 -15.55
C LEU A 294 -20.30 13.96 -14.94
N SER A 295 -19.96 14.37 -13.72
CA SER A 295 -20.65 15.45 -13.01
C SER A 295 -20.15 16.84 -13.41
N GLU A 296 -20.98 17.86 -13.17
CA GLU A 296 -20.57 19.26 -13.28
C GLU A 296 -19.52 19.62 -12.22
N ASN A 297 -19.54 18.94 -11.07
CA ASN A 297 -18.56 19.13 -10.02
C ASN A 297 -17.15 18.74 -10.48
N TYR A 298 -17.01 17.66 -11.27
CA TYR A 298 -15.75 17.27 -11.87
C TYR A 298 -15.23 18.36 -12.83
N VAL A 299 -16.10 18.99 -13.63
CA VAL A 299 -15.72 20.12 -14.50
C VAL A 299 -15.19 21.28 -13.65
N ASN A 300 -15.95 21.69 -12.63
CA ASN A 300 -15.57 22.79 -11.75
C ASN A 300 -14.25 22.53 -11.01
N LYS A 301 -14.05 21.31 -10.52
CA LYS A 301 -12.80 20.88 -9.89
C LYS A 301 -11.58 21.09 -10.80
N ASN A 302 -11.68 20.69 -12.06
CA ASN A 302 -10.61 20.87 -13.03
C ASN A 302 -10.38 22.35 -13.40
N LEU A 303 -11.44 23.17 -13.42
CA LEU A 303 -11.30 24.62 -13.63
C LEU A 303 -10.60 25.34 -12.47
N ILE A 304 -10.75 24.86 -11.24
CA ILE A 304 -9.95 25.35 -10.11
C ILE A 304 -8.47 25.06 -10.32
N VAL A 305 -8.09 23.87 -10.80
CA VAL A 305 -6.69 23.57 -11.13
C VAL A 305 -6.17 24.48 -12.21
N TRP A 306 -6.96 24.67 -13.30
CA TRP A 306 -6.64 25.64 -14.36
C TRP A 306 -6.33 27.02 -13.76
N LYS A 307 -7.22 27.51 -12.88
CA LYS A 307 -7.03 28.79 -12.19
C LYS A 307 -5.76 28.82 -11.35
N MET A 308 -5.49 27.78 -10.55
CA MET A 308 -4.28 27.69 -9.73
C MET A 308 -3.01 27.79 -10.59
N VAL A 309 -2.98 27.14 -11.75
CA VAL A 309 -1.87 27.17 -12.70
C VAL A 309 -1.72 28.58 -13.28
N HIS A 310 -2.80 29.21 -13.72
CA HIS A 310 -2.77 30.54 -14.36
C HIS A 310 -2.46 31.67 -13.37
N ASP A 311 -2.99 31.58 -12.17
CA ASP A 311 -2.71 32.52 -11.10
C ASP A 311 -1.31 32.30 -10.50
N GLY A 312 -0.55 31.27 -10.95
CA GLY A 312 0.77 30.91 -10.42
C GLY A 312 0.73 30.51 -8.96
N LEU A 313 -0.36 29.88 -8.55
CA LEU A 313 -0.53 29.26 -7.22
C LEU A 313 -0.08 27.80 -7.21
N LEU A 314 -0.07 27.15 -8.36
CA LEU A 314 0.44 25.80 -8.52
C LEU A 314 1.61 25.78 -9.50
N ASP A 315 2.68 25.12 -9.13
CA ASP A 315 3.86 24.93 -9.96
C ASP A 315 3.51 24.13 -11.23
N LYS A 316 3.73 24.74 -12.39
CA LYS A 316 3.45 24.11 -13.69
C LYS A 316 4.24 22.82 -13.93
N GLU A 317 5.42 22.73 -13.33
CA GLU A 317 6.28 21.56 -13.49
C GLU A 317 5.77 20.34 -12.71
N CYS A 318 4.88 20.51 -11.72
CA CYS A 318 4.46 19.43 -10.84
C CYS A 318 3.79 18.25 -11.58
N PHE A 319 3.24 18.47 -12.77
CA PHE A 319 2.61 17.41 -13.59
C PHE A 319 3.61 16.54 -14.36
N THR A 320 4.87 16.97 -14.44
CA THR A 320 5.95 16.25 -15.14
C THR A 320 7.19 16.03 -14.27
N THR A 321 7.17 16.54 -13.04
CA THR A 321 8.29 16.49 -12.09
C THR A 321 8.34 15.12 -11.42
N THR A 322 9.54 14.53 -11.33
CA THR A 322 9.77 13.33 -10.55
C THR A 322 9.62 13.59 -9.05
N ASP A 323 9.35 12.55 -8.27
CA ASP A 323 9.26 12.66 -6.81
C ASP A 323 10.56 13.18 -6.18
N ASP A 324 11.71 12.83 -6.74
CA ASP A 324 13.00 13.34 -6.25
C ASP A 324 13.14 14.86 -6.45
N ALA A 325 12.70 15.39 -7.59
CA ALA A 325 12.70 16.83 -7.81
C ALA A 325 11.64 17.55 -6.96
N ALA A 326 10.50 16.92 -6.68
CA ALA A 326 9.51 17.45 -5.75
C ALA A 326 10.07 17.46 -4.31
N LYS A 327 10.75 16.38 -3.88
CA LYS A 327 11.46 16.30 -2.59
C LYS A 327 12.52 17.39 -2.44
N GLU A 328 13.26 17.70 -3.50
CA GLU A 328 14.22 18.78 -3.48
C GLU A 328 13.56 20.15 -3.25
N LYS A 329 12.44 20.43 -3.95
CA LYS A 329 11.68 21.69 -3.75
C LYS A 329 11.17 21.84 -2.32
N VAL A 330 10.68 20.78 -1.73
CA VAL A 330 10.21 20.76 -0.33
C VAL A 330 11.41 20.82 0.64
N GLY A 331 12.43 20.01 0.42
CA GLY A 331 13.61 19.93 1.27
C GLY A 331 14.43 21.20 1.35
N ASN A 332 14.42 22.02 0.30
CA ASN A 332 15.08 23.34 0.27
C ASN A 332 14.15 24.48 0.74
N GLY A 333 12.91 24.18 1.15
CA GLY A 333 11.93 25.19 1.50
C GLY A 333 11.50 26.08 0.35
N THR A 334 11.74 25.65 -0.91
CA THR A 334 11.36 26.41 -2.11
C THR A 334 9.85 26.42 -2.32
N ALA A 335 9.15 25.32 -1.98
CA ALA A 335 7.69 25.26 -2.04
C ALA A 335 7.09 25.78 -0.73
N LEU A 336 6.16 26.76 -0.80
CA LEU A 336 5.46 27.24 0.38
C LEU A 336 4.37 26.25 0.85
N PHE A 337 3.67 25.67 -0.11
CA PHE A 337 2.66 24.63 0.13
C PHE A 337 3.04 23.36 -0.63
N THR A 338 2.70 22.23 -0.05
CA THR A 338 2.79 20.93 -0.71
C THR A 338 1.62 20.04 -0.28
N CYS A 339 1.30 19.06 -1.10
CA CYS A 339 0.35 18.03 -0.75
C CYS A 339 0.93 16.66 -1.08
N ALA A 340 0.93 15.80 -0.09
CA ALA A 340 1.46 14.45 -0.18
C ALA A 340 0.97 13.60 1.00
N GLN A 341 1.37 12.35 0.96
CA GLN A 341 1.39 11.52 2.14
C GLN A 341 2.41 12.13 3.13
N TYR A 342 2.05 12.14 4.40
CA TYR A 342 2.81 12.80 5.45
C TYR A 342 4.30 12.40 5.47
N GLY A 343 4.60 11.09 5.45
CA GLY A 343 5.97 10.58 5.49
C GLY A 343 6.86 11.14 4.36
N VAL A 344 6.31 11.29 3.16
CA VAL A 344 7.06 11.83 2.00
C VAL A 344 7.54 13.27 2.26
N THR A 345 6.68 14.12 2.83
CA THR A 345 7.03 15.52 3.15
C THR A 345 8.10 15.59 4.24
N ILE A 346 7.97 14.77 5.28
CA ILE A 346 8.92 14.72 6.39
C ILE A 346 10.27 14.16 5.96
N ASP A 347 10.28 13.09 5.18
CA ASP A 347 11.52 12.49 4.68
C ASP A 347 12.32 13.46 3.82
N ALA A 348 11.64 14.20 2.94
CA ALA A 348 12.29 15.23 2.13
C ALA A 348 13.01 16.29 2.99
N THR A 349 12.35 16.76 4.05
CA THR A 349 12.89 17.80 4.93
C THR A 349 13.94 17.29 5.91
N LYS A 350 13.83 16.03 6.35
CA LYS A 350 14.87 15.37 7.14
C LYS A 350 16.14 15.13 6.33
N GLN A 351 16.01 14.61 5.11
CA GLN A 351 17.15 14.31 4.23
C GLN A 351 17.93 15.57 3.87
N SER A 352 17.27 16.71 3.72
CA SER A 352 17.90 17.99 3.42
C SER A 352 18.49 18.70 4.65
N GLY A 353 18.13 18.30 5.87
CA GLY A 353 18.47 19.00 7.10
C GLY A 353 17.78 20.35 7.26
N LEU A 354 16.65 20.57 6.56
CA LEU A 354 15.91 21.84 6.59
C LEU A 354 15.54 22.24 8.01
N TYR A 355 14.98 21.33 8.78
CA TYR A 355 14.48 21.61 10.12
C TYR A 355 15.56 21.84 11.15
N ASP A 356 16.74 21.25 10.96
CA ASP A 356 17.89 21.47 11.84
C ASP A 356 18.46 22.87 11.68
N SER A 357 18.48 23.37 10.45
CA SER A 357 19.04 24.67 10.09
C SER A 357 18.02 25.82 10.16
N ASN A 358 16.75 25.53 9.92
CA ASN A 358 15.66 26.50 9.83
C ASN A 358 14.39 25.93 10.48
N PRO A 359 14.35 25.79 11.81
CA PRO A 359 13.23 25.13 12.51
C PRO A 359 11.88 25.83 12.30
N GLU A 360 11.89 27.14 12.02
CA GLU A 360 10.68 27.91 11.67
C GLU A 360 10.05 27.48 10.33
N MET A 361 10.82 26.86 9.44
CA MET A 361 10.34 26.36 8.14
C MET A 361 9.71 24.97 8.24
N ARG A 362 9.56 24.40 9.43
CA ARG A 362 8.92 23.10 9.60
C ARG A 362 7.50 23.11 9.07
N TYR A 363 7.23 22.24 8.08
CA TYR A 363 5.89 22.15 7.49
C TYR A 363 4.86 21.70 8.53
N THR A 364 3.69 22.33 8.49
CA THR A 364 2.53 22.04 9.34
C THR A 364 1.30 21.79 8.48
N TRP A 365 0.31 21.13 9.06
CA TRP A 365 -0.95 20.81 8.39
C TRP A 365 -1.81 22.04 8.15
N VAL A 366 -2.49 22.04 7.01
CA VAL A 366 -3.57 22.97 6.70
C VAL A 366 -4.89 22.19 6.73
N GLY A 367 -5.93 22.82 7.26
CA GLY A 367 -7.26 22.23 7.29
C GLY A 367 -7.60 21.53 8.60
N PRO A 368 -8.52 20.53 8.61
CA PRO A 368 -9.05 19.80 7.43
C PRO A 368 -9.94 20.67 6.54
N LEU A 369 -9.86 20.42 5.22
CA LEU A 369 -10.82 21.01 4.29
C LEU A 369 -12.10 20.16 4.31
N ASN A 370 -13.23 20.84 4.50
CA ASN A 370 -14.56 20.23 4.50
C ASN A 370 -15.09 20.08 3.06
N TYR A 371 -16.14 19.29 2.87
CA TYR A 371 -16.92 19.32 1.64
C TYR A 371 -17.56 20.70 1.40
N SER A 372 -17.97 20.95 0.17
CA SER A 372 -18.60 22.23 -0.23
C SER A 372 -19.85 22.61 0.56
N ASP A 373 -20.55 21.63 1.15
CA ASP A 373 -21.69 21.86 2.02
C ASP A 373 -21.31 22.14 3.49
N GLY A 374 -20.01 22.20 3.79
CA GLY A 374 -19.48 22.46 5.11
C GLY A 374 -19.37 21.23 6.02
N SER A 375 -19.81 20.06 5.58
CA SER A 375 -19.64 18.83 6.35
C SER A 375 -18.19 18.35 6.34
N ALA A 376 -17.77 17.65 7.40
CA ALA A 376 -16.44 17.06 7.50
C ALA A 376 -16.25 15.95 6.46
N GLN A 377 -15.00 15.74 6.05
CA GLN A 377 -14.63 14.61 5.18
C GLN A 377 -14.98 13.29 5.85
N VAL A 378 -15.47 12.36 5.05
CA VAL A 378 -15.73 10.99 5.47
C VAL A 378 -14.86 10.03 4.65
N GLN A 379 -14.59 8.87 5.20
CA GLN A 379 -13.91 7.78 4.48
C GLN A 379 -14.78 6.54 4.53
N VAL A 380 -14.90 5.86 3.40
CA VAL A 380 -15.54 4.55 3.35
C VAL A 380 -14.55 3.50 3.86
N GLU A 381 -15.01 2.54 4.65
CA GLU A 381 -14.18 1.46 5.21
C GLU A 381 -13.37 0.73 4.13
N SER A 382 -13.98 0.49 2.97
CA SER A 382 -13.33 -0.15 1.81
C SER A 382 -12.15 0.64 1.23
N GLU A 383 -12.09 1.94 1.45
CA GLU A 383 -10.99 2.79 0.99
C GLU A 383 -9.85 2.91 2.00
N GLY A 384 -10.02 2.36 3.21
CA GLY A 384 -9.00 2.32 4.24
C GLY A 384 -7.93 1.27 3.93
N ARG A 385 -6.67 1.56 4.31
CA ARG A 385 -5.56 0.59 4.19
C ARG A 385 -5.67 -0.49 5.24
N SER A 386 -6.28 -1.61 4.85
CA SER A 386 -6.27 -2.85 5.62
C SER A 386 -6.05 -4.02 4.68
N GLY A 387 -5.05 -4.83 4.96
CA GLY A 387 -4.72 -6.02 4.17
C GLY A 387 -3.80 -5.76 2.97
N SER A 388 -3.22 -4.59 2.84
CA SER A 388 -2.26 -4.25 1.76
C SER A 388 -1.04 -3.53 2.35
N PRO A 389 0.20 -3.86 1.95
CA PRO A 389 0.61 -4.75 0.84
C PRO A 389 0.33 -6.24 1.08
N ALA A 390 0.80 -7.11 0.18
CA ALA A 390 0.59 -8.53 0.29
C ALA A 390 1.87 -9.34 0.06
N ILE A 391 1.93 -10.54 0.66
CA ILE A 391 2.99 -11.51 0.43
C ILE A 391 2.45 -12.60 -0.50
N ILE A 392 3.25 -12.95 -1.50
CA ILE A 392 2.99 -14.06 -2.43
C ILE A 392 4.18 -15.02 -2.46
N PHE A 393 3.91 -16.26 -2.83
CA PHE A 393 4.89 -17.33 -2.92
C PHE A 393 4.94 -17.87 -4.36
N PRO A 394 5.99 -17.57 -5.13
CA PRO A 394 6.17 -18.17 -6.45
C PRO A 394 6.29 -19.69 -6.38
N THR A 395 5.87 -20.42 -7.42
CA THR A 395 6.01 -21.89 -7.48
C THR A 395 7.46 -22.35 -7.46
N THR A 396 8.41 -21.44 -7.63
CA THR A 396 9.86 -21.69 -7.48
C THR A 396 10.35 -21.56 -6.05
N CYS A 397 9.50 -21.22 -5.07
CA CYS A 397 9.87 -21.16 -3.66
C CYS A 397 10.54 -22.49 -3.25
N SER A 398 11.73 -22.38 -2.70
CA SER A 398 12.57 -23.54 -2.38
C SER A 398 12.02 -24.39 -1.24
N ASN A 399 11.32 -23.75 -0.28
CA ASN A 399 10.72 -24.44 0.86
C ASN A 399 9.53 -23.62 1.43
N ILE A 400 8.33 -23.90 0.96
CA ILE A 400 7.12 -23.19 1.38
C ILE A 400 6.80 -23.40 2.87
N ASP A 401 7.03 -24.61 3.41
CA ASP A 401 6.77 -24.88 4.84
C ASP A 401 7.70 -24.05 5.72
N ALA A 402 8.97 -23.91 5.34
CA ALA A 402 9.92 -23.07 6.06
C ALA A 402 9.55 -21.60 5.95
N ALA A 403 9.12 -21.13 4.77
CA ALA A 403 8.67 -19.74 4.57
C ALA A 403 7.46 -19.40 5.42
N MET A 404 6.45 -20.25 5.42
CA MET A 404 5.24 -20.08 6.23
C MET A 404 5.53 -20.17 7.73
N THR A 405 6.38 -21.12 8.16
CA THR A 405 6.79 -21.24 9.58
C THR A 405 7.56 -20.01 10.03
N TRP A 406 8.45 -19.49 9.21
CA TRP A 406 9.19 -18.27 9.53
C TRP A 406 8.25 -17.07 9.67
N LEU A 407 7.31 -16.88 8.71
CA LEU A 407 6.31 -15.81 8.77
C LEU A 407 5.43 -15.96 10.01
N ASP A 408 4.97 -17.16 10.33
CA ASP A 408 4.15 -17.42 11.52
C ASP A 408 4.90 -17.07 12.80
N TYR A 409 6.18 -17.49 12.91
CA TYR A 409 7.01 -17.19 14.07
C TYR A 409 7.25 -15.68 14.25
N VAL A 410 7.66 -14.96 13.20
CA VAL A 410 7.92 -13.50 13.32
C VAL A 410 6.64 -12.69 13.57
N ASN A 411 5.47 -13.25 13.29
CA ASN A 411 4.16 -12.70 13.62
C ASN A 411 3.62 -13.17 14.99
N SER A 412 4.31 -14.07 15.69
CA SER A 412 4.03 -14.37 17.10
C SER A 412 4.43 -13.21 18.00
N LYS A 413 3.96 -13.23 19.24
CA LYS A 413 4.35 -12.22 20.23
C LYS A 413 5.84 -12.24 20.52
N GLU A 414 6.42 -13.43 20.66
CA GLU A 414 7.86 -13.60 20.87
C GLU A 414 8.67 -13.13 19.66
N GLY A 415 8.30 -13.57 18.45
CA GLY A 415 8.98 -13.20 17.21
C GLY A 415 8.89 -11.71 16.92
N THR A 416 7.70 -11.12 17.08
CA THR A 416 7.48 -9.67 16.94
C THR A 416 8.35 -8.88 17.92
N LYS A 417 8.41 -9.29 19.19
CA LYS A 417 9.27 -8.68 20.21
C LYS A 417 10.74 -8.73 19.80
N LEU A 418 11.19 -9.88 19.30
CA LEU A 418 12.58 -10.09 18.86
C LEU A 418 12.94 -9.20 17.68
N ILE A 419 12.13 -9.19 16.61
CA ILE A 419 12.44 -8.40 15.40
C ILE A 419 12.29 -6.89 15.60
N CYS A 420 11.48 -6.44 16.57
CA CYS A 420 11.23 -5.02 16.83
C CYS A 420 12.13 -4.44 17.92
N TYR A 421 12.38 -5.17 18.99
CA TYR A 421 13.06 -4.66 20.18
C TYR A 421 14.39 -5.35 20.45
N GLY A 422 14.62 -6.54 19.90
CA GLY A 422 15.86 -7.30 20.10
C GLY A 422 15.84 -8.10 21.40
N PHE A 423 16.76 -7.81 22.32
CA PHE A 423 17.11 -8.66 23.46
C PHE A 423 16.86 -7.96 24.79
N GLU A 424 16.14 -8.65 25.69
CA GLU A 424 15.87 -8.14 27.03
C GLU A 424 17.15 -7.99 27.86
N GLY A 425 17.25 -6.87 28.58
CA GLY A 425 18.43 -6.52 29.37
C GLY A 425 19.61 -5.96 28.55
N ASP A 426 19.50 -5.94 27.22
CA ASP A 426 20.50 -5.40 26.30
C ASP A 426 19.93 -4.22 25.49
N THR A 427 18.95 -4.46 24.62
CA THR A 427 18.35 -3.40 23.79
C THR A 427 17.06 -2.87 24.39
N TYR A 428 16.36 -3.66 25.17
CA TYR A 428 15.14 -3.24 25.87
C TYR A 428 15.04 -3.78 27.30
N GLU A 429 14.19 -3.13 28.07
CA GLU A 429 13.75 -3.56 29.39
C GLU A 429 12.21 -3.60 29.42
N LEU A 430 11.64 -4.41 30.33
CA LEU A 430 10.19 -4.43 30.53
C LEU A 430 9.78 -3.30 31.50
N ASN A 431 8.76 -2.52 31.11
CA ASN A 431 8.13 -1.55 31.99
C ASN A 431 7.25 -2.23 33.06
N ALA A 432 6.60 -1.45 33.92
CA ALA A 432 5.74 -1.95 35.00
C ALA A 432 4.54 -2.79 34.48
N ASP A 433 4.13 -2.59 33.24
CA ASP A 433 3.03 -3.30 32.59
C ASP A 433 3.52 -4.53 31.80
N GLY A 434 4.82 -4.86 31.89
CA GLY A 434 5.44 -5.98 31.16
C GLY A 434 5.65 -5.72 29.68
N GLN A 435 5.64 -4.45 29.25
CA GLN A 435 5.84 -4.08 27.85
C GLN A 435 7.32 -3.72 27.60
N PRO A 436 7.89 -4.10 26.45
CA PRO A 436 9.26 -3.74 26.10
C PRO A 436 9.39 -2.24 25.85
N ARG A 437 10.44 -1.66 26.37
CA ARG A 437 10.86 -0.27 26.15
C ARG A 437 12.34 -0.25 25.93
N MET A 438 12.79 0.56 24.98
CA MET A 438 14.23 0.78 24.78
C MET A 438 14.88 1.10 26.12
N ASN A 439 16.01 0.47 26.44
CA ASN A 439 16.68 0.72 27.71
C ASN A 439 17.16 2.18 27.81
N ALA A 440 17.44 2.65 29.03
CA ALA A 440 17.72 4.07 29.29
C ALA A 440 18.96 4.58 28.53
N GLU A 441 20.03 3.78 28.45
CA GLU A 441 21.26 4.17 27.75
C GLU A 441 21.01 4.32 26.23
N LEU A 442 20.34 3.34 25.63
CA LEU A 442 20.01 3.36 24.21
C LEU A 442 19.03 4.49 23.87
N SER A 443 18.06 4.78 24.76
CA SER A 443 17.11 5.87 24.61
C SER A 443 17.80 7.24 24.63
N GLU A 444 18.78 7.45 25.52
CA GLU A 444 19.57 8.69 25.58
C GLU A 444 20.41 8.89 24.31
N ARG A 445 21.03 7.82 23.81
CA ARG A 445 21.78 7.85 22.55
C ARG A 445 20.87 8.12 21.36
N TYR A 446 19.71 7.48 21.35
CA TYR A 446 18.70 7.65 20.29
C TYR A 446 18.18 9.09 20.23
N ALA A 447 17.91 9.72 21.38
CA ALA A 447 17.49 11.11 21.44
C ALA A 447 18.57 12.09 20.92
N THR A 448 19.84 11.68 20.96
CA THR A 448 20.97 12.53 20.53
C THR A 448 21.36 12.26 19.07
N ASP A 449 21.37 11.01 18.63
CA ASP A 449 21.76 10.56 17.29
C ASP A 449 20.98 9.31 16.90
N SER A 450 19.74 9.51 16.50
CA SER A 450 18.82 8.42 16.14
C SER A 450 19.33 7.59 14.95
N GLU A 451 19.96 8.23 13.96
CA GLU A 451 20.41 7.53 12.75
C GLU A 451 21.58 6.57 13.02
N SER A 452 22.49 6.96 13.89
CA SER A 452 23.59 6.07 14.32
C SER A 452 23.05 4.86 15.09
N VAL A 453 22.11 5.08 16.01
CA VAL A 453 21.47 4.00 16.78
C VAL A 453 20.64 3.09 15.88
N LYS A 454 19.82 3.64 14.98
CA LYS A 454 19.08 2.86 13.98
C LYS A 454 20.00 1.98 13.13
N LYS A 455 21.14 2.53 12.70
CA LYS A 455 22.14 1.78 11.94
C LYS A 455 22.74 0.64 12.76
N GLU A 456 23.12 0.89 14.01
CA GLU A 456 23.64 -0.13 14.92
C GLU A 456 22.64 -1.26 15.13
N LEU A 457 21.41 -0.93 15.48
CA LEU A 457 20.35 -1.91 15.72
C LEU A 457 20.03 -2.72 14.47
N ARG A 458 19.98 -2.07 13.32
CA ARG A 458 19.78 -2.74 12.02
C ARG A 458 20.88 -3.76 11.72
N GLN A 459 22.15 -3.44 12.02
CA GLN A 459 23.24 -4.40 11.84
C GLN A 459 23.11 -5.63 12.75
N ARG A 460 22.43 -5.50 13.88
CA ARG A 460 22.07 -6.59 14.78
C ARG A 460 20.81 -7.37 14.33
N GLY A 461 20.14 -6.92 13.26
CA GLY A 461 18.91 -7.53 12.73
C GLY A 461 17.61 -6.92 13.27
N ILE A 462 17.70 -5.84 14.07
CA ILE A 462 16.56 -5.28 14.76
C ILE A 462 15.90 -4.17 13.93
N GLY A 463 14.59 -4.20 13.77
CA GLY A 463 13.75 -3.15 13.21
C GLY A 463 13.41 -3.30 11.73
N TYR A 464 14.34 -3.71 10.86
CA TYR A 464 14.11 -3.66 9.41
C TYR A 464 13.12 -4.71 8.88
N MET A 465 12.90 -5.81 9.59
CA MET A 465 11.98 -6.87 9.15
C MET A 465 10.51 -6.51 9.41
N ALA A 466 10.23 -5.77 10.49
CA ALA A 466 8.91 -5.61 11.06
C ALA A 466 7.86 -5.09 10.05
N GLY A 467 8.08 -3.93 9.46
CA GLY A 467 7.14 -3.32 8.52
C GLY A 467 6.98 -4.06 7.18
N ARG A 468 7.63 -5.23 7.00
CA ARG A 468 7.57 -6.01 5.75
C ARG A 468 6.98 -7.40 5.95
N THR A 469 6.75 -7.79 7.17
CA THR A 469 6.32 -9.14 7.53
C THR A 469 5.05 -9.20 8.37
N TYR A 470 4.60 -8.06 8.91
CA TYR A 470 3.37 -8.03 9.71
C TYR A 470 2.15 -8.38 8.87
N VAL A 471 1.52 -9.48 9.21
CA VAL A 471 0.23 -9.88 8.66
C VAL A 471 -0.89 -9.13 9.36
N ALA A 472 -0.82 -8.97 10.69
CA ALA A 472 -1.84 -8.25 11.45
C ALA A 472 -1.26 -7.04 12.19
N LYS A 473 -1.87 -5.87 12.05
CA LYS A 473 -1.50 -4.65 12.79
C LYS A 473 -1.65 -4.78 14.30
N LYS A 474 -2.52 -5.68 14.77
CA LYS A 474 -2.67 -5.95 16.21
C LYS A 474 -1.33 -6.29 16.88
N ASN A 475 -0.38 -6.87 16.13
CA ASN A 475 0.93 -7.26 16.66
C ASN A 475 1.73 -6.06 17.16
N ALA A 476 1.63 -4.92 16.49
CA ALA A 476 2.24 -3.68 16.97
C ALA A 476 1.62 -3.18 18.28
N LYS A 477 0.32 -3.45 18.51
CA LYS A 477 -0.41 -3.04 19.72
C LYS A 477 -0.08 -3.85 20.96
N TRP A 478 0.44 -5.08 20.83
CA TRP A 478 0.78 -5.90 21.98
C TRP A 478 1.73 -5.23 22.96
N PHE A 479 2.52 -4.30 22.49
CA PHE A 479 3.56 -3.64 23.26
C PHE A 479 3.22 -2.18 23.65
N GLY A 480 2.00 -1.72 23.32
CA GLY A 480 1.47 -0.42 23.73
C GLY A 480 2.11 0.81 23.07
N GLU A 481 3.14 0.60 22.25
CA GLU A 481 3.82 1.63 21.46
C GLU A 481 4.24 1.01 20.13
N SER A 482 4.40 1.82 19.10
CA SER A 482 5.08 1.38 17.88
C SER A 482 6.50 0.93 18.18
N ALA A 483 7.02 0.03 17.36
CA ALA A 483 8.43 -0.38 17.47
C ALA A 483 9.34 0.86 17.53
N PRO A 484 10.43 0.84 18.32
CA PRO A 484 11.25 2.03 18.60
C PRO A 484 11.80 2.74 17.36
N PHE A 485 11.76 2.10 16.20
CA PHE A 485 12.33 2.62 14.94
C PHE A 485 11.32 3.29 14.02
N GLU A 486 10.03 3.11 14.27
CA GLU A 486 8.95 3.75 13.51
C GLU A 486 8.34 4.94 14.28
N ALA A 487 8.69 5.08 15.56
CA ALA A 487 7.90 5.88 16.50
C ALA A 487 8.12 7.38 16.51
N ASP A 488 9.16 7.92 15.87
CA ASP A 488 9.60 9.24 16.31
C ASP A 488 8.77 10.44 15.86
N ALA A 489 8.87 10.83 14.63
CA ALA A 489 8.23 12.07 14.22
C ALA A 489 6.89 11.79 13.55
N GLU A 490 6.78 10.63 12.93
CA GLU A 490 5.57 10.25 12.20
C GLU A 490 4.40 10.03 13.16
N ASN A 491 4.61 9.38 14.30
CA ASN A 491 3.54 9.12 15.26
C ASN A 491 3.03 10.36 15.98
N GLU A 492 3.92 11.28 16.37
CA GLU A 492 3.48 12.55 16.97
C GLU A 492 2.64 13.37 15.99
N TYR A 493 3.04 13.38 14.74
CA TYR A 493 2.35 14.11 13.68
C TYR A 493 1.05 13.43 13.27
N ILE A 494 1.03 12.12 13.10
CA ILE A 494 -0.19 11.36 12.81
C ILE A 494 -1.18 11.52 13.96
N THR A 495 -0.71 11.47 15.19
CA THR A 495 -1.53 11.70 16.37
C THR A 495 -2.08 13.13 16.40
N ALA A 496 -1.25 14.12 16.10
CA ALA A 496 -1.68 15.52 15.99
C ALA A 496 -2.66 15.71 14.83
N TYR A 497 -2.38 15.10 13.67
CA TYR A 497 -3.27 15.12 12.52
C TYR A 497 -4.63 14.49 12.84
N LYS A 498 -4.67 13.25 13.34
CA LYS A 498 -5.92 12.58 13.73
C LYS A 498 -6.73 13.36 14.74
N LYS A 499 -6.07 14.10 15.64
CA LYS A 499 -6.73 14.92 16.64
C LYS A 499 -7.46 16.13 16.03
N VAL A 500 -6.92 16.73 14.99
CA VAL A 500 -7.49 17.90 14.31
C VAL A 500 -8.30 17.54 13.06
N HIS A 501 -8.13 16.31 12.56
CA HIS A 501 -8.79 15.75 11.38
C HIS A 501 -9.55 14.48 11.75
N PRO A 502 -10.61 14.56 12.58
CA PRO A 502 -11.44 13.39 12.81
C PRO A 502 -12.11 13.02 11.49
N VAL A 503 -11.91 11.79 11.06
CA VAL A 503 -12.56 11.23 9.89
C VAL A 503 -13.60 10.24 10.36
N GLU A 504 -14.83 10.41 9.89
CA GLU A 504 -15.89 9.45 10.10
C GLU A 504 -15.70 8.29 9.10
N ILE A 505 -15.62 7.06 9.61
CA ILE A 505 -15.56 5.87 8.78
C ILE A 505 -16.97 5.36 8.57
N LEU A 506 -17.42 5.44 7.32
CA LEU A 506 -18.71 4.87 6.91
C LEU A 506 -18.52 3.36 6.71
N LYS A 507 -19.23 2.59 7.53
CA LYS A 507 -19.29 1.13 7.41
C LYS A 507 -20.28 0.75 6.32
N GLY A 508 -20.00 -0.31 5.60
CA GLY A 508 -20.89 -0.88 4.61
C GLY A 508 -20.19 -1.30 3.34
N TYR A 509 -20.99 -1.85 2.44
CA TYR A 509 -20.51 -2.33 1.15
C TYR A 509 -20.26 -1.15 0.20
N ALA A 510 -19.09 -1.09 -0.40
CA ALA A 510 -18.76 -0.04 -1.35
C ALA A 510 -19.45 -0.29 -2.69
N ILE A 511 -20.07 0.73 -3.27
CA ILE A 511 -20.85 0.61 -4.51
C ILE A 511 -19.99 0.13 -5.70
N ASP A 512 -18.75 0.57 -5.78
CA ASP A 512 -17.80 0.21 -6.83
C ASP A 512 -17.36 -1.27 -6.77
N ALA A 513 -17.55 -1.94 -5.64
CA ALA A 513 -17.31 -3.37 -5.52
C ALA A 513 -18.23 -4.24 -6.40
N MET A 514 -19.32 -3.68 -6.90
CA MET A 514 -20.20 -4.36 -7.85
C MET A 514 -19.71 -4.29 -9.31
N ALA A 515 -18.82 -3.37 -9.61
CA ALA A 515 -18.36 -3.10 -10.98
C ALA A 515 -17.77 -4.33 -11.70
N PRO A 516 -16.95 -5.18 -11.07
CA PRO A 516 -16.38 -6.37 -11.72
C PRO A 516 -17.42 -7.41 -12.20
N GLY A 517 -18.65 -7.35 -11.69
CA GLY A 517 -19.75 -8.21 -12.14
C GLY A 517 -20.37 -7.79 -13.48
N TYR A 518 -19.98 -6.67 -14.05
CA TYR A 518 -20.45 -6.23 -15.37
C TYR A 518 -19.92 -7.14 -16.48
N GLU A 519 -20.76 -7.46 -17.45
CA GLU A 519 -20.35 -8.25 -18.62
C GLU A 519 -19.21 -7.55 -19.36
N ASN A 520 -18.12 -8.27 -19.64
CA ASN A 520 -16.90 -7.73 -20.26
C ASN A 520 -16.23 -6.58 -19.47
N TYR A 521 -16.34 -6.60 -18.14
CA TYR A 521 -15.76 -5.55 -17.28
C TYR A 521 -14.27 -5.30 -17.56
N SER A 522 -13.50 -6.33 -17.86
CA SER A 522 -12.07 -6.18 -18.17
C SER A 522 -11.85 -5.22 -19.35
N ASP A 523 -12.52 -5.48 -20.48
CA ASP A 523 -12.40 -4.64 -21.68
C ASP A 523 -13.00 -3.25 -21.45
N PHE A 524 -14.11 -3.18 -20.69
CA PHE A 524 -14.74 -1.92 -20.32
C PHE A 524 -13.80 -1.05 -19.48
N SER A 525 -13.20 -1.63 -18.43
CA SER A 525 -12.36 -0.89 -17.48
C SER A 525 -11.08 -0.35 -18.12
N GLU A 526 -10.53 -1.04 -19.14
CA GLU A 526 -9.32 -0.59 -19.84
C GLU A 526 -9.45 0.81 -20.46
N TRP A 527 -10.64 1.15 -20.98
CA TRP A 527 -10.86 2.45 -21.58
C TRP A 527 -11.66 3.42 -20.70
N ALA A 528 -12.57 2.90 -19.87
CA ALA A 528 -13.43 3.74 -19.04
C ALA A 528 -12.70 4.34 -17.84
N PHE A 529 -11.67 3.63 -17.36
CA PHE A 529 -10.84 4.03 -16.22
C PHE A 529 -9.38 4.20 -16.59
N ASP A 530 -9.11 4.57 -17.85
CA ASP A 530 -7.77 4.85 -18.37
C ASP A 530 -7.23 6.18 -17.79
N ASP A 531 -6.40 6.07 -16.77
CA ASP A 531 -5.77 7.20 -16.10
C ASP A 531 -4.85 8.00 -17.07
N VAL A 532 -4.26 7.35 -18.06
CA VAL A 532 -3.41 8.03 -19.06
C VAL A 532 -4.30 8.91 -19.94
N LYS A 533 -5.46 8.39 -20.33
CA LYS A 533 -6.41 9.14 -21.15
C LYS A 533 -7.03 10.29 -20.38
N GLU A 534 -7.40 10.09 -19.14
CA GLU A 534 -7.87 11.17 -18.26
C GLU A 534 -6.81 12.27 -18.13
N LYS A 535 -5.57 11.87 -17.83
CA LYS A 535 -4.45 12.80 -17.68
C LYS A 535 -4.20 13.61 -18.96
N GLU A 536 -4.32 13.00 -20.14
CA GLU A 536 -4.22 13.70 -21.43
C GLU A 536 -5.22 14.88 -21.53
N TYR A 537 -6.47 14.67 -21.14
CA TYR A 537 -7.49 15.72 -21.18
C TYR A 537 -7.31 16.76 -20.07
N THR A 538 -7.10 16.31 -18.84
CA THR A 538 -6.99 17.22 -17.69
C THR A 538 -5.75 18.11 -17.79
N GLU A 539 -4.59 17.59 -18.20
CA GLU A 539 -3.39 18.42 -18.39
C GLU A 539 -3.57 19.42 -19.53
N ARG A 540 -4.20 19.03 -20.64
CA ARG A 540 -4.53 19.99 -21.70
C ARG A 540 -5.44 21.09 -21.19
N ALA A 541 -6.42 20.77 -20.34
CA ALA A 541 -7.30 21.76 -19.73
C ALA A 541 -6.53 22.70 -18.79
N PHE A 542 -5.60 22.19 -17.97
CA PHE A 542 -4.83 22.98 -17.02
C PHE A 542 -3.92 24.01 -17.70
N PHE A 543 -3.51 23.73 -18.94
CA PHE A 543 -2.63 24.61 -19.74
C PHE A 543 -3.36 25.34 -20.89
N ALA A 544 -4.69 25.26 -20.97
CA ALA A 544 -5.47 25.97 -21.96
C ALA A 544 -5.36 27.49 -21.79
N ASP A 545 -5.39 28.25 -22.88
CA ASP A 545 -5.21 29.71 -22.83
C ASP A 545 -6.35 30.44 -22.12
N THR A 546 -7.56 29.86 -22.10
CA THR A 546 -8.75 30.46 -21.50
C THR A 546 -9.54 29.44 -20.68
N GLU A 547 -10.29 29.94 -19.70
CA GLU A 547 -11.19 29.11 -18.88
C GLU A 547 -12.26 28.40 -19.73
N GLU A 548 -12.78 29.06 -20.75
CA GLU A 548 -13.77 28.49 -21.66
C GLU A 548 -13.19 27.33 -22.46
N GLU A 549 -11.95 27.46 -22.94
CA GLU A 549 -11.24 26.35 -23.58
C GLU A 549 -10.96 25.21 -22.64
N ALA A 550 -10.49 25.50 -21.41
CA ALA A 550 -10.30 24.49 -20.37
C ALA A 550 -11.59 23.71 -20.09
N ARG A 551 -12.69 24.44 -19.91
CA ARG A 551 -14.02 23.84 -19.70
C ARG A 551 -14.42 22.95 -20.86
N GLN A 552 -14.23 23.41 -22.10
CA GLN A 552 -14.59 22.62 -23.27
C GLN A 552 -13.79 21.32 -23.36
N ILE A 553 -12.50 21.35 -23.03
CA ILE A 553 -11.65 20.15 -23.03
C ILE A 553 -12.16 19.10 -22.01
N ILE A 554 -12.58 19.52 -20.81
CA ILE A 554 -13.16 18.59 -19.83
C ILE A 554 -14.52 18.07 -20.27
N LEU A 555 -15.35 18.89 -20.89
CA LEU A 555 -16.61 18.44 -21.48
C LEU A 555 -16.38 17.44 -22.63
N ASP A 556 -15.34 17.62 -23.43
CA ASP A 556 -14.94 16.67 -24.48
C ASP A 556 -14.50 15.32 -23.88
N TYR A 557 -13.84 15.33 -22.72
CA TYR A 557 -13.54 14.08 -21.97
C TYR A 557 -14.82 13.39 -21.49
N GLN A 558 -15.75 14.14 -20.92
CA GLN A 558 -17.05 13.57 -20.51
C GLN A 558 -17.82 13.01 -21.70
N GLU A 559 -17.79 13.68 -22.84
CA GLU A 559 -18.41 13.18 -24.07
C GLU A 559 -17.71 11.92 -24.59
N TYR A 560 -16.37 11.86 -24.51
CA TYR A 560 -15.62 10.63 -24.79
C TYR A 560 -16.08 9.48 -23.91
N LEU A 561 -16.20 9.66 -22.59
CA LEU A 561 -16.68 8.62 -21.68
C LEU A 561 -18.12 8.17 -22.01
N LYS A 562 -18.99 9.09 -22.39
CA LYS A 562 -20.40 8.79 -22.71
C LYS A 562 -20.58 8.05 -24.02
N THR A 563 -19.78 8.38 -25.03
CA THR A 563 -20.03 7.91 -26.40
C THR A 563 -19.11 6.79 -26.86
N ASN A 564 -17.99 6.58 -26.15
CA ASN A 564 -17.04 5.53 -26.50
C ASN A 564 -17.70 4.13 -26.49
N ASN A 565 -17.23 3.24 -27.35
CA ASN A 565 -17.77 1.88 -27.52
C ASN A 565 -19.30 1.82 -27.66
N GLY A 566 -19.89 2.83 -28.34
CA GLY A 566 -21.33 2.86 -28.61
C GLY A 566 -22.19 3.18 -27.40
N GLY A 567 -21.66 3.95 -26.45
CA GLY A 567 -22.39 4.36 -25.25
C GLY A 567 -22.42 3.29 -24.17
N GLU A 568 -21.36 2.52 -24.05
CA GLU A 568 -21.27 1.41 -23.08
C GLU A 568 -21.28 1.90 -21.63
N MET A 569 -20.79 3.12 -21.34
CA MET A 569 -20.85 3.72 -20.01
C MET A 569 -22.28 3.81 -19.46
N GLU A 570 -23.25 4.18 -20.30
CA GLU A 570 -24.67 4.22 -19.89
C GLU A 570 -25.17 2.83 -19.48
N LYS A 571 -24.85 1.80 -20.24
CA LYS A 571 -25.22 0.41 -19.91
C LYS A 571 -24.55 -0.08 -18.63
N PHE A 572 -23.31 0.31 -18.41
CA PHE A 572 -22.61 0.01 -17.17
C PHE A 572 -23.27 0.69 -15.97
N LEU A 573 -23.62 1.96 -16.05
CA LEU A 573 -24.33 2.68 -14.99
C LEU A 573 -25.73 2.14 -14.73
N ASP A 574 -26.44 1.70 -15.78
CA ASP A 574 -27.72 0.98 -15.64
C ASP A 574 -27.53 -0.35 -14.89
N TYR A 575 -26.49 -1.13 -15.24
CA TYR A 575 -26.13 -2.35 -14.51
C TYR A 575 -25.84 -2.04 -13.04
N MET A 576 -25.00 -1.04 -12.75
CA MET A 576 -24.68 -0.65 -11.38
C MET A 576 -25.93 -0.22 -10.61
N THR A 577 -26.85 0.49 -11.26
CA THR A 577 -28.13 0.90 -10.69
C THR A 577 -29.02 -0.30 -10.35
N GLU A 578 -29.06 -1.32 -11.19
CA GLU A 578 -29.82 -2.55 -10.88
C GLU A 578 -29.14 -3.35 -9.75
N GLN A 579 -27.82 -3.43 -9.74
CA GLN A 579 -27.09 -4.09 -8.67
C GLN A 579 -27.26 -3.36 -7.33
N SER A 580 -27.28 -2.03 -7.31
CA SER A 580 -27.48 -1.26 -6.08
C SER A 580 -28.80 -1.56 -5.39
N LYS A 581 -29.82 -2.00 -6.12
CA LYS A 581 -31.12 -2.40 -5.59
C LYS A 581 -31.13 -3.80 -4.95
N THR A 582 -30.08 -4.59 -5.15
CA THR A 582 -29.97 -5.96 -4.60
C THR A 582 -29.49 -5.99 -3.16
N ARG A 583 -29.01 -4.85 -2.64
CA ARG A 583 -28.44 -4.69 -1.30
C ARG A 583 -28.97 -3.41 -0.65
N ASP A 584 -29.06 -3.43 0.67
CA ASP A 584 -29.45 -2.30 1.51
C ASP A 584 -28.35 -1.87 2.51
N ASP A 585 -27.16 -2.51 2.41
CA ASP A 585 -26.02 -2.31 3.32
C ASP A 585 -24.88 -1.47 2.69
N PHE A 586 -25.17 -0.63 1.70
CA PHE A 586 -24.16 0.27 1.14
C PHE A 586 -23.67 1.32 2.15
N ALA A 587 -22.37 1.64 2.08
CA ALA A 587 -21.79 2.80 2.75
C ALA A 587 -22.16 4.09 1.98
N TYR A 588 -22.92 4.95 2.63
CA TYR A 588 -23.36 6.23 2.06
C TYR A 588 -22.96 7.41 2.96
#